data_c9ab03413f77954a24120f62c8f9e186
#
_entry.id   c9ab03413f77954a24120f62c8f9e186
#
_cell.length_a   1.000
_cell.length_b   1.000
_cell.length_c   1.000
_cell.angle_alpha   90.00
_cell.angle_beta   90.00
_cell.angle_gamma   90.00
#
_symmetry.space_group_name_H-M   'P 1'
#
loop_
_entity.id
_entity.type
_entity.pdbx_description
1 polymer ?
#
loop_
_entity_poly.entity_id
_entity_poly.type
_entity_poly.pdbx_seq_one_letter_code
_entity_poly.pdbx_strand_id
1 'polypeptide(L)'
;MENVDTSRRGFLKSAVAASGAIMAAAAANAGIPASAVKSYEEEFDVVIIGSGFAGMACALKAGRAGLRVLMLEKMSVVGGNSAICGGNVACPCNPVQKAQGIKDSKELFIEDCLRDGLGINHTNLLATIADRCNDTIKMVVDCGCEFVPNHMLFEGGHSVPRSYEIKAGSGSGYIRPMHAELKKIKNVVIRTRAKFDDFIVSENKTGKSHTVRAKLGVMLAAGGFSRDIWFRQIQDPRVVPSTDSTNQPGATAGVLIKALGIGAAPVQLCWLQFLPYCNPNEKGFGVSVNFTNHACMDLGLVVDRKTGKRFMDEHAGRKIKADAMFKVIGNDKNYPIAVCDDAIVKAINPSFVRLPLEMGTVKKFDTLEALAKHFGIKQDAFLAEVKKFNNFVKEGTDKDFHRILKFNKGLDVSKPPFYGIEVCPKIHHTMGGVMINNNAQVISATTHAPIKGLYAGGEVTGGVHGASRLGTVAVIDALTFGMIAGEQFAKMKA
;
A
#
# COMPACT_ATOMS: atom_id res chain seq x y z
N MET A 1 -47.54 -10.13 -32.88
CA MET A 1 -46.27 -9.40 -33.00
C MET A 1 -46.54 -7.98 -32.55
N GLU A 2 -46.26 -7.69 -31.29
CA GLU A 2 -46.44 -6.32 -30.76
C GLU A 2 -45.29 -5.44 -31.28
N ASN A 3 -45.68 -4.29 -31.83
CA ASN A 3 -44.78 -3.26 -32.32
C ASN A 3 -43.97 -2.67 -31.12
N VAL A 4 -42.71 -2.98 -31.03
CA VAL A 4 -41.81 -2.32 -30.09
C VAL A 4 -41.58 -0.88 -30.58
N ASP A 5 -42.07 0.10 -29.81
CA ASP A 5 -41.82 1.53 -30.07
C ASP A 5 -40.31 1.82 -29.95
N THR A 6 -39.65 1.98 -31.10
CA THR A 6 -38.23 2.31 -31.21
C THR A 6 -37.93 3.80 -31.18
N SER A 7 -38.87 4.63 -30.77
CA SER A 7 -38.70 6.07 -30.65
C SER A 7 -37.74 6.44 -29.50
N ARG A 8 -37.00 7.55 -29.65
CA ARG A 8 -36.14 8.12 -28.56
C ARG A 8 -36.93 8.34 -27.26
N ARG A 9 -38.26 8.59 -27.34
CA ARG A 9 -39.14 8.70 -26.16
C ARG A 9 -39.41 7.36 -25.49
N GLY A 10 -39.55 6.28 -26.24
CA GLY A 10 -39.68 4.92 -25.71
C GLY A 10 -38.44 4.46 -24.99
N PHE A 11 -37.26 4.74 -25.55
CA PHE A 11 -35.95 4.44 -24.92
C PHE A 11 -35.76 5.22 -23.61
N LEU A 12 -36.06 6.51 -23.58
CA LEU A 12 -35.97 7.31 -22.35
C LEU A 12 -36.96 6.85 -21.26
N LYS A 13 -38.18 6.47 -21.63
CA LYS A 13 -39.17 5.91 -20.66
C LYS A 13 -38.70 4.57 -20.08
N SER A 14 -38.12 3.69 -20.91
CA SER A 14 -37.57 2.42 -20.47
C SER A 14 -36.31 2.61 -19.62
N ALA A 15 -35.44 3.58 -19.94
CA ALA A 15 -34.24 3.91 -19.16
C ALA A 15 -34.63 4.51 -17.80
N VAL A 16 -35.65 5.36 -17.73
CA VAL A 16 -36.14 5.92 -16.45
C VAL A 16 -36.83 4.86 -15.60
N ALA A 17 -37.56 3.91 -16.20
CA ALA A 17 -38.16 2.79 -15.47
C ALA A 17 -37.09 1.81 -14.95
N ALA A 18 -36.03 1.53 -15.75
CA ALA A 18 -34.93 0.69 -15.34
C ALA A 18 -34.07 1.35 -14.24
N SER A 19 -33.80 2.66 -14.34
CA SER A 19 -33.08 3.41 -13.29
C SER A 19 -33.92 3.54 -12.02
N GLY A 20 -35.22 3.69 -12.11
CA GLY A 20 -36.14 3.67 -10.95
C GLY A 20 -36.19 2.31 -10.26
N ALA A 21 -36.16 1.19 -11.00
CA ALA A 21 -36.11 -0.15 -10.44
C ALA A 21 -34.75 -0.46 -9.79
N ILE A 22 -33.61 0.01 -10.37
CA ILE A 22 -32.29 -0.12 -9.79
C ILE A 22 -32.15 0.74 -8.51
N MET A 23 -32.70 1.95 -8.49
CA MET A 23 -32.76 2.79 -7.30
C MET A 23 -33.70 2.23 -6.21
N ALA A 24 -34.80 1.61 -6.57
CA ALA A 24 -35.66 0.93 -5.60
C ALA A 24 -35.03 -0.34 -5.03
N ALA A 25 -34.26 -1.10 -5.82
CA ALA A 25 -33.48 -2.24 -5.34
C ALA A 25 -32.32 -1.82 -4.45
N ALA A 26 -31.68 -0.68 -4.75
CA ALA A 26 -30.62 -0.09 -3.89
C ALA A 26 -31.20 0.46 -2.57
N ALA A 27 -32.42 1.06 -2.60
CA ALA A 27 -33.09 1.52 -1.40
C ALA A 27 -33.63 0.36 -0.53
N ALA A 28 -34.01 -0.78 -1.14
CA ALA A 28 -34.38 -1.99 -0.41
C ALA A 28 -33.23 -2.68 0.30
N ASN A 29 -31.97 -2.39 -0.11
CA ASN A 29 -30.74 -2.83 0.57
C ASN A 29 -30.17 -1.80 1.57
N ALA A 30 -30.82 -0.66 1.76
CA ALA A 30 -30.51 0.27 2.84
C ALA A 30 -30.83 -0.40 4.18
N GLY A 31 -29.79 -0.74 4.92
CA GLY A 31 -29.80 -1.64 6.07
C GLY A 31 -31.02 -1.56 6.99
N ILE A 32 -31.58 -2.73 7.29
CA ILE A 32 -32.56 -2.88 8.36
C ILE A 32 -31.90 -2.45 9.68
N PRO A 33 -32.56 -1.65 10.53
CA PRO A 33 -32.00 -1.21 11.80
C PRO A 33 -31.55 -2.40 12.65
N ALA A 34 -30.44 -2.27 13.35
CA ALA A 34 -29.89 -3.31 14.24
C ALA A 34 -30.89 -3.83 15.29
N SER A 35 -32.03 -3.14 15.49
CA SER A 35 -33.16 -3.57 16.31
C SER A 35 -33.93 -4.79 15.77
N ALA A 36 -33.66 -5.23 14.51
CA ALA A 36 -34.32 -6.40 13.92
C ALA A 36 -33.60 -7.73 14.19
N VAL A 37 -32.36 -7.70 14.70
CA VAL A 37 -31.63 -8.92 15.08
C VAL A 37 -32.05 -9.37 16.47
N LYS A 38 -32.78 -10.45 16.54
CA LYS A 38 -33.36 -10.96 17.81
C LYS A 38 -32.38 -11.70 18.73
N SER A 39 -31.24 -12.18 18.21
CA SER A 39 -30.21 -12.87 19.02
C SER A 39 -28.82 -12.73 18.43
N TYR A 40 -27.83 -12.60 19.28
CA TYR A 40 -26.40 -12.68 18.99
C TYR A 40 -25.71 -13.52 20.07
N GLU A 41 -24.60 -14.17 19.69
CA GLU A 41 -23.91 -15.10 20.58
C GLU A 41 -22.95 -14.35 21.53
N GLU A 42 -22.34 -13.26 21.05
CA GLU A 42 -21.45 -12.44 21.85
C GLU A 42 -21.66 -10.94 21.62
N GLU A 43 -21.26 -10.15 22.61
CA GLU A 43 -21.35 -8.69 22.54
C GLU A 43 -20.03 -8.06 22.97
N PHE A 44 -19.57 -7.07 22.18
CA PHE A 44 -18.42 -6.22 22.46
C PHE A 44 -18.81 -4.75 22.27
N ASP A 45 -18.04 -3.84 22.84
CA ASP A 45 -18.24 -2.42 22.58
C ASP A 45 -17.77 -2.08 21.15
N VAL A 46 -16.60 -2.60 20.75
CA VAL A 46 -16.00 -2.39 19.43
C VAL A 46 -15.59 -3.73 18.81
N VAL A 47 -15.90 -3.93 17.54
CA VAL A 47 -15.39 -5.04 16.71
C VAL A 47 -14.44 -4.49 15.65
N ILE A 48 -13.22 -5.03 15.58
CA ILE A 48 -12.18 -4.62 14.64
C ILE A 48 -11.93 -5.76 13.64
N ILE A 49 -12.02 -5.46 12.35
CA ILE A 49 -11.84 -6.44 11.28
C ILE A 49 -10.48 -6.24 10.63
N GLY A 50 -9.51 -7.08 10.97
CA GLY A 50 -8.12 -7.02 10.55
C GLY A 50 -7.16 -6.56 11.65
N SER A 51 -5.99 -7.20 11.70
CA SER A 51 -4.96 -7.00 12.73
C SER A 51 -3.70 -6.29 12.24
N GLY A 52 -3.79 -5.54 11.12
CA GLY A 52 -2.72 -4.68 10.62
C GLY A 52 -2.53 -3.43 11.47
N PHE A 53 -1.75 -2.47 10.98
CA PHE A 53 -1.45 -1.22 11.69
C PHE A 53 -2.70 -0.50 12.17
N ALA A 54 -3.70 -0.30 11.29
CA ALA A 54 -4.92 0.41 11.65
C ALA A 54 -5.72 -0.31 12.75
N GLY A 55 -5.87 -1.64 12.63
CA GLY A 55 -6.58 -2.42 13.64
C GLY A 55 -5.91 -2.41 14.99
N MET A 56 -4.58 -2.58 15.04
CA MET A 56 -3.82 -2.54 16.29
C MET A 56 -3.85 -1.14 16.94
N ALA A 57 -3.71 -0.07 16.16
CA ALA A 57 -3.79 1.28 16.66
C ALA A 57 -5.17 1.60 17.27
N CYS A 58 -6.24 1.18 16.59
CA CYS A 58 -7.61 1.30 17.10
C CYS A 58 -7.80 0.51 18.40
N ALA A 59 -7.37 -0.76 18.42
CA ALA A 59 -7.50 -1.62 19.61
C ALA A 59 -6.75 -1.08 20.82
N LEU A 60 -5.55 -0.52 20.63
CA LEU A 60 -4.76 0.10 21.69
C LEU A 60 -5.50 1.29 22.33
N LYS A 61 -6.05 2.20 21.51
CA LYS A 61 -6.77 3.37 22.02
C LYS A 61 -8.10 2.98 22.69
N ALA A 62 -8.91 2.16 22.01
CA ALA A 62 -10.19 1.71 22.55
C ALA A 62 -10.03 0.85 23.81
N GLY A 63 -9.08 -0.10 23.80
CA GLY A 63 -8.81 -0.98 24.91
C GLY A 63 -8.27 -0.25 26.14
N ARG A 64 -7.33 0.69 25.97
CA ARG A 64 -6.81 1.55 27.04
C ARG A 64 -7.89 2.48 27.65
N ALA A 65 -8.91 2.83 26.86
CA ALA A 65 -10.09 3.53 27.37
C ALA A 65 -11.07 2.63 28.13
N GLY A 66 -10.77 1.33 28.29
CA GLY A 66 -11.57 0.36 29.01
C GLY A 66 -12.78 -0.17 28.24
N LEU A 67 -12.80 -0.04 26.90
CA LEU A 67 -13.83 -0.65 26.05
C LEU A 67 -13.55 -2.14 25.85
N ARG A 68 -14.59 -2.98 25.79
CA ARG A 68 -14.48 -4.37 25.40
C ARG A 68 -14.29 -4.46 23.88
N VAL A 69 -13.11 -4.89 23.46
CA VAL A 69 -12.70 -4.92 22.05
C VAL A 69 -12.54 -6.37 21.57
N LEU A 70 -13.16 -6.71 20.44
CA LEU A 70 -12.87 -7.93 19.69
C LEU A 70 -12.15 -7.57 18.40
N MET A 71 -10.94 -8.11 18.19
CA MET A 71 -10.20 -8.03 16.94
C MET A 71 -10.25 -9.37 16.21
N LEU A 72 -10.70 -9.38 14.96
CA LEU A 72 -10.78 -10.54 14.10
C LEU A 72 -9.67 -10.52 13.06
N GLU A 73 -8.91 -11.61 12.95
CA GLU A 73 -7.90 -11.83 11.94
C GLU A 73 -8.16 -13.16 11.22
N LYS A 74 -8.33 -13.10 9.89
CA LYS A 74 -8.63 -14.31 9.11
C LYS A 74 -7.45 -15.27 8.96
N MET A 75 -6.23 -14.74 9.02
CA MET A 75 -5.00 -15.53 8.95
C MET A 75 -4.67 -16.16 10.31
N SER A 76 -3.74 -17.11 10.32
CA SER A 76 -3.28 -17.78 11.55
C SER A 76 -2.38 -16.89 12.42
N VAL A 77 -1.86 -15.81 11.86
CA VAL A 77 -0.96 -14.84 12.52
C VAL A 77 -1.46 -13.43 12.32
N VAL A 78 -1.22 -12.58 13.32
CA VAL A 78 -1.58 -11.16 13.26
C VAL A 78 -0.60 -10.36 12.40
N GLY A 79 -1.05 -9.19 11.90
CA GLY A 79 -0.22 -8.18 11.27
C GLY A 79 -0.39 -8.05 9.76
N GLY A 80 -0.82 -9.08 9.05
CA GLY A 80 -1.06 -9.01 7.60
C GLY A 80 0.12 -8.40 6.81
N ASN A 81 -0.18 -7.55 5.82
CA ASN A 81 0.84 -6.82 5.05
C ASN A 81 1.68 -5.86 5.91
N SER A 82 1.11 -5.37 7.00
CA SER A 82 1.81 -4.47 7.92
C SER A 82 3.05 -5.11 8.55
N ALA A 83 3.03 -6.44 8.79
CA ALA A 83 4.17 -7.14 9.36
C ALA A 83 5.33 -7.32 8.37
N ILE A 84 5.02 -7.47 7.07
CA ILE A 84 6.01 -7.80 6.02
C ILE A 84 6.49 -6.59 5.21
N CYS A 85 5.90 -5.40 5.39
CA CYS A 85 6.35 -4.18 4.73
C CYS A 85 7.73 -3.72 5.22
N GLY A 86 8.36 -2.79 4.50
CA GLY A 86 9.67 -2.22 4.89
C GLY A 86 9.67 -1.49 6.23
N GLY A 87 8.53 -0.98 6.68
CA GLY A 87 8.33 -0.40 8.01
C GLY A 87 8.79 1.05 8.16
N ASN A 88 9.41 1.67 7.16
CA ASN A 88 9.75 3.10 7.22
C ASN A 88 8.49 3.96 7.21
N VAL A 89 8.49 5.06 7.95
CA VAL A 89 7.29 5.88 8.18
C VAL A 89 7.57 7.37 8.04
N ALA A 90 6.83 8.02 7.12
CA ALA A 90 6.91 9.46 6.93
C ALA A 90 6.25 10.20 8.11
N CYS A 91 6.93 11.24 8.59
CA CYS A 91 6.41 12.13 9.63
C CYS A 91 6.98 13.53 9.39
N PRO A 92 6.22 14.47 8.81
CA PRO A 92 6.69 15.84 8.62
C PRO A 92 6.83 16.57 9.97
N CYS A 93 7.72 17.57 9.99
CA CYS A 93 7.92 18.45 11.16
C CYS A 93 8.27 17.69 12.46
N ASN A 94 8.99 16.59 12.36
CA ASN A 94 9.32 15.75 13.51
C ASN A 94 10.53 16.29 14.30
N PRO A 95 10.71 15.87 15.58
CA PRO A 95 11.82 16.35 16.41
C PRO A 95 13.21 16.05 15.85
N VAL A 96 13.41 14.93 15.15
CA VAL A 96 14.71 14.57 14.57
C VAL A 96 15.07 15.50 13.41
N GLN A 97 14.10 15.83 12.55
CA GLN A 97 14.31 16.84 11.50
C GLN A 97 14.72 18.18 12.10
N LYS A 98 14.01 18.62 13.15
CA LYS A 98 14.35 19.88 13.84
C LYS A 98 15.76 19.86 14.41
N ALA A 99 16.18 18.78 15.03
CA ALA A 99 17.55 18.61 15.59
C ALA A 99 18.64 18.60 14.48
N GLN A 100 18.30 18.13 13.27
CA GLN A 100 19.20 18.08 12.11
C GLN A 100 19.15 19.34 11.24
N GLY A 101 18.32 20.35 11.59
CA GLY A 101 18.15 21.56 10.79
C GLY A 101 17.42 21.34 9.46
N ILE A 102 16.72 20.20 9.30
CA ILE A 102 15.94 19.91 8.10
C ILE A 102 14.66 20.75 8.16
N LYS A 103 14.50 21.63 7.18
CA LYS A 103 13.29 22.46 7.05
C LYS A 103 12.21 21.66 6.33
N ASP A 104 11.14 21.35 7.02
CA ASP A 104 9.96 20.65 6.51
C ASP A 104 8.69 21.39 6.95
N SER A 105 7.58 21.17 6.24
CA SER A 105 6.27 21.70 6.62
C SER A 105 5.16 20.71 6.26
N LYS A 106 3.98 20.93 6.83
CA LYS A 106 2.77 20.15 6.50
C LYS A 106 2.36 20.37 5.05
N GLU A 107 2.47 21.61 4.57
CA GLU A 107 2.18 22.00 3.20
C GLU A 107 3.10 21.28 2.23
N LEU A 108 4.41 21.27 2.48
CA LEU A 108 5.40 20.59 1.65
C LEU A 108 5.15 19.06 1.63
N PHE A 109 4.73 18.47 2.74
CA PHE A 109 4.32 17.07 2.77
C PHE A 109 3.08 16.80 1.92
N ILE A 110 2.06 17.67 2.00
CA ILE A 110 0.85 17.56 1.20
C ILE A 110 1.16 17.74 -0.29
N GLU A 111 2.00 18.71 -0.66
CA GLU A 111 2.46 18.91 -2.03
C GLU A 111 3.18 17.68 -2.60
N ASP A 112 4.08 17.07 -1.83
CA ASP A 112 4.76 15.84 -2.23
C ASP A 112 3.77 14.70 -2.47
N CYS A 113 2.78 14.54 -1.59
CA CYS A 113 1.73 13.54 -1.75
C CYS A 113 0.85 13.80 -2.98
N LEU A 114 0.46 15.07 -3.22
CA LEU A 114 -0.34 15.46 -4.39
C LEU A 114 0.43 15.23 -5.70
N ARG A 115 1.71 15.55 -5.72
CA ARG A 115 2.57 15.35 -6.91
C ARG A 115 2.63 13.88 -7.29
N ASP A 116 2.89 12.97 -6.33
CA ASP A 116 2.95 11.53 -6.57
C ASP A 116 1.55 10.96 -6.85
N GLY A 117 0.52 11.45 -6.17
CA GLY A 117 -0.88 11.05 -6.31
C GLY A 117 -1.61 11.64 -7.52
N LEU A 118 -0.92 12.39 -8.39
CA LEU A 118 -1.47 13.06 -9.57
C LEU A 118 -2.59 14.06 -9.25
N GLY A 119 -2.54 14.71 -8.09
CA GLY A 119 -3.48 15.75 -7.67
C GLY A 119 -4.88 15.26 -7.30
N ILE A 120 -5.13 13.97 -7.26
CA ILE A 120 -6.46 13.41 -6.95
C ILE A 120 -6.61 12.90 -5.49
N ASN A 121 -5.66 13.23 -4.63
CA ASN A 121 -5.74 12.94 -3.19
C ASN A 121 -6.82 13.79 -2.52
N HIS A 122 -7.46 13.26 -1.50
CA HIS A 122 -8.32 14.05 -0.62
C HIS A 122 -7.46 14.83 0.38
N THR A 123 -7.26 16.10 0.15
CA THR A 123 -6.32 16.97 0.90
C THR A 123 -6.62 17.07 2.38
N ASN A 124 -7.90 17.00 2.77
CA ASN A 124 -8.33 16.97 4.17
C ASN A 124 -7.80 15.74 4.92
N LEU A 125 -7.69 14.57 4.26
CA LEU A 125 -7.12 13.37 4.86
C LEU A 125 -5.60 13.50 5.01
N LEU A 126 -4.91 14.08 4.02
CA LEU A 126 -3.47 14.37 4.10
C LEU A 126 -3.16 15.37 5.22
N ALA A 127 -3.97 16.42 5.33
CA ALA A 127 -3.85 17.41 6.42
C ALA A 127 -4.02 16.72 7.79
N THR A 128 -5.02 15.84 7.93
CA THR A 128 -5.23 15.05 9.16
C THR A 128 -4.00 14.20 9.52
N ILE A 129 -3.38 13.54 8.53
CA ILE A 129 -2.16 12.77 8.75
C ILE A 129 -1.02 13.69 9.20
N ALA A 130 -0.80 14.81 8.50
CA ALA A 130 0.26 15.77 8.84
C ALA A 130 0.10 16.37 10.25
N ASP A 131 -1.15 16.62 10.66
CA ASP A 131 -1.46 17.14 12.00
C ASP A 131 -1.24 16.12 13.12
N ARG A 132 -1.51 14.83 12.84
CA ARG A 132 -1.53 13.77 13.84
C ARG A 132 -0.29 12.86 13.81
N CYS A 133 0.63 13.02 12.83
CA CYS A 133 1.75 12.10 12.66
C CYS A 133 2.66 11.98 13.88
N ASN A 134 2.97 13.09 14.57
CA ASN A 134 3.82 13.06 15.75
C ASN A 134 3.14 12.34 16.95
N ASP A 135 1.82 12.51 17.14
CA ASP A 135 1.05 11.77 18.14
C ASP A 135 1.04 10.26 17.80
N THR A 136 0.94 9.94 16.52
CA THR A 136 0.95 8.58 16.02
C THR A 136 2.30 7.92 16.26
N ILE A 137 3.41 8.61 15.96
CA ILE A 137 4.77 8.13 16.25
C ILE A 137 4.97 7.93 17.75
N LYS A 138 4.52 8.90 18.58
CA LYS A 138 4.58 8.76 20.03
C LYS A 138 3.82 7.50 20.50
N MET A 139 2.61 7.25 20.00
CA MET A 139 1.83 6.06 20.36
C MET A 139 2.58 4.76 20.10
N VAL A 140 3.26 4.61 18.96
CA VAL A 140 3.99 3.38 18.64
C VAL A 140 5.28 3.27 19.45
N VAL A 141 5.98 4.37 19.71
CA VAL A 141 7.15 4.41 20.60
C VAL A 141 6.76 4.01 22.04
N ASP A 142 5.64 4.51 22.54
CA ASP A 142 5.09 4.12 23.87
C ASP A 142 4.74 2.62 23.94
N CYS A 143 4.57 1.94 22.80
CA CYS A 143 4.41 0.49 22.73
C CYS A 143 5.74 -0.28 22.63
N GLY A 144 6.89 0.41 22.57
CA GLY A 144 8.21 -0.21 22.43
C GLY A 144 8.69 -0.39 20.98
N CYS A 145 8.11 0.34 20.01
CA CYS A 145 8.67 0.39 18.67
C CYS A 145 9.94 1.25 18.66
N GLU A 146 11.01 0.73 18.05
CA GLU A 146 12.32 1.39 18.02
C GLU A 146 12.66 1.86 16.61
N PHE A 147 13.08 3.12 16.49
CA PHE A 147 13.63 3.70 15.27
C PHE A 147 15.15 3.83 15.35
N VAL A 148 15.83 3.92 14.20
CA VAL A 148 17.26 4.21 14.14
C VAL A 148 17.48 5.63 14.69
N PRO A 149 18.31 5.80 15.74
CA PRO A 149 18.48 7.08 16.39
C PRO A 149 19.08 8.14 15.45
N ASN A 150 18.56 9.36 15.52
CA ASN A 150 19.10 10.51 14.79
C ASN A 150 19.29 10.26 13.27
N HIS A 151 18.41 9.43 12.68
CA HIS A 151 18.46 9.10 11.26
C HIS A 151 17.12 9.41 10.59
N MET A 152 17.18 10.20 9.50
CA MET A 152 16.05 10.49 8.61
C MET A 152 16.35 9.98 7.21
N LEU A 153 15.52 9.09 6.71
CA LEU A 153 15.62 8.59 5.34
C LEU A 153 15.06 9.62 4.36
N PHE A 154 15.75 9.76 3.24
CA PHE A 154 15.30 10.49 2.06
C PHE A 154 14.77 9.48 1.03
N GLU A 155 13.46 9.26 1.05
CA GLU A 155 12.78 8.35 0.13
C GLU A 155 12.43 9.07 -1.18
N GLY A 156 12.41 8.31 -2.28
CA GLY A 156 12.04 8.85 -3.59
C GLY A 156 10.66 9.49 -3.61
N GLY A 157 10.54 10.65 -4.25
CA GLY A 157 9.32 11.45 -4.34
C GLY A 157 9.14 12.47 -3.21
N HIS A 158 9.88 12.36 -2.09
CA HIS A 158 9.88 13.38 -1.05
C HIS A 158 10.81 14.54 -1.39
N SER A 159 10.44 15.77 -1.02
CA SER A 159 11.26 16.95 -1.20
C SER A 159 12.39 17.07 -0.16
N VAL A 160 12.20 16.46 1.03
CA VAL A 160 13.16 16.45 2.14
C VAL A 160 13.19 15.11 2.86
N PRO A 161 14.29 14.78 3.57
CA PRO A 161 14.33 13.62 4.46
C PRO A 161 13.29 13.77 5.59
N ARG A 162 12.28 12.88 5.65
CA ARG A 162 11.23 12.92 6.67
C ARG A 162 10.79 11.57 7.19
N SER A 163 11.42 10.50 6.72
CA SER A 163 11.00 9.15 7.09
C SER A 163 11.87 8.59 8.19
N TYR A 164 11.23 8.17 9.28
CA TYR A 164 11.88 7.35 10.29
C TYR A 164 12.18 5.97 9.75
N GLU A 165 13.37 5.48 10.02
CA GLU A 165 13.77 4.09 9.74
C GLU A 165 13.46 3.22 10.94
N ILE A 166 12.64 2.17 10.76
CA ILE A 166 12.38 1.20 11.83
C ILE A 166 13.61 0.31 12.04
N LYS A 167 14.13 0.22 13.26
CA LYS A 167 15.34 -0.52 13.61
C LYS A 167 15.27 -2.01 13.24
N ALA A 168 14.08 -2.60 13.27
CA ALA A 168 13.86 -4.00 12.91
C ALA A 168 13.91 -4.28 11.39
N GLY A 169 14.06 -3.25 10.53
CA GLY A 169 14.13 -3.38 9.08
C GLY A 169 12.85 -3.86 8.41
N SER A 170 11.75 -3.98 9.14
CA SER A 170 10.43 -4.36 8.61
C SER A 170 9.30 -3.91 9.53
N GLY A 171 8.07 -3.96 9.00
CA GLY A 171 6.87 -3.63 9.77
C GLY A 171 6.61 -4.54 10.98
N SER A 172 7.30 -5.70 11.06
CA SER A 172 7.27 -6.54 12.26
C SER A 172 7.76 -5.82 13.51
N GLY A 173 8.60 -4.78 13.34
CA GLY A 173 9.08 -3.89 14.40
C GLY A 173 7.98 -3.06 15.08
N TYR A 174 6.82 -2.92 14.45
CA TYR A 174 5.61 -2.34 15.06
C TYR A 174 4.68 -3.44 15.57
N ILE A 175 4.42 -4.45 14.73
CA ILE A 175 3.41 -5.48 15.00
C ILE A 175 3.73 -6.25 16.29
N ARG A 176 4.99 -6.65 16.49
CA ARG A 176 5.40 -7.39 17.68
C ARG A 176 5.20 -6.61 18.98
N PRO A 177 5.75 -5.39 19.16
CA PRO A 177 5.56 -4.64 20.40
C PRO A 177 4.11 -4.19 20.61
N MET A 178 3.39 -3.72 19.56
CA MET A 178 1.97 -3.35 19.68
C MET A 178 1.11 -4.56 20.10
N HIS A 179 1.35 -5.75 19.52
CA HIS A 179 0.65 -6.98 19.93
C HIS A 179 0.98 -7.39 21.36
N ALA A 180 2.25 -7.24 21.78
CA ALA A 180 2.64 -7.50 23.16
C ALA A 180 1.92 -6.56 24.16
N GLU A 181 1.78 -5.27 23.80
CA GLU A 181 1.01 -4.31 24.60
C GLU A 181 -0.48 -4.67 24.65
N LEU A 182 -1.10 -5.04 23.51
CA LEU A 182 -2.50 -5.45 23.47
C LEU A 182 -2.78 -6.65 24.35
N LYS A 183 -1.87 -7.62 24.45
CA LYS A 183 -2.00 -8.79 25.35
C LYS A 183 -2.05 -8.42 26.84
N LYS A 184 -1.52 -7.27 27.24
CA LYS A 184 -1.59 -6.79 28.63
C LYS A 184 -2.96 -6.17 28.97
N ILE A 185 -3.73 -5.81 27.93
CA ILE A 185 -5.04 -5.16 28.08
C ILE A 185 -6.14 -6.22 28.18
N LYS A 186 -6.64 -6.48 29.38
CA LYS A 186 -7.56 -7.61 29.69
C LYS A 186 -8.90 -7.56 28.94
N ASN A 187 -9.36 -6.38 28.53
CA ASN A 187 -10.61 -6.16 27.80
C ASN A 187 -10.47 -6.21 26.29
N VAL A 188 -9.29 -6.59 25.76
CA VAL A 188 -9.06 -6.80 24.33
C VAL A 188 -8.92 -8.30 24.05
N VAL A 189 -9.77 -8.81 23.16
CA VAL A 189 -9.75 -10.18 22.68
C VAL A 189 -9.31 -10.20 21.21
N ILE A 190 -8.29 -10.98 20.88
CA ILE A 190 -7.80 -11.16 19.51
C ILE A 190 -8.07 -12.59 19.08
N ARG A 191 -8.79 -12.76 17.96
CA ARG A 191 -9.08 -14.07 17.36
C ARG A 191 -8.45 -14.18 15.99
N THR A 192 -7.51 -15.09 15.85
CA THR A 192 -6.95 -15.51 14.55
C THR A 192 -7.78 -16.64 13.94
N ARG A 193 -7.63 -16.89 12.63
CA ARG A 193 -8.45 -17.85 11.86
C ARG A 193 -9.95 -17.55 11.94
N ALA A 194 -10.27 -16.27 12.18
CA ALA A 194 -11.63 -15.74 12.33
C ALA A 194 -11.91 -14.77 11.17
N LYS A 195 -12.55 -15.31 10.14
CA LYS A 195 -12.91 -14.54 8.95
C LYS A 195 -14.22 -13.77 9.19
N PHE A 196 -14.23 -12.52 8.84
CA PHE A 196 -15.47 -11.74 8.73
C PHE A 196 -16.22 -12.16 7.45
N ASP A 197 -17.47 -12.59 7.60
CA ASP A 197 -18.29 -13.04 6.49
C ASP A 197 -19.24 -11.96 5.98
N ASP A 198 -19.93 -11.25 6.89
CA ASP A 198 -20.90 -10.24 6.53
C ASP A 198 -21.31 -9.34 7.69
N PHE A 199 -21.93 -8.19 7.34
CA PHE A 199 -22.76 -7.44 8.26
C PHE A 199 -24.15 -8.09 8.35
N ILE A 200 -24.63 -8.33 9.57
CA ILE A 200 -26.01 -8.80 9.74
C ILE A 200 -26.92 -7.59 9.68
N VAL A 201 -27.61 -7.45 8.56
CA VAL A 201 -28.63 -6.42 8.31
C VAL A 201 -30.02 -7.03 8.13
N SER A 202 -30.14 -8.39 8.10
CA SER A 202 -31.40 -9.14 8.01
C SER A 202 -31.22 -10.59 8.48
N GLU A 203 -32.33 -11.28 8.83
CA GLU A 203 -32.33 -12.61 9.45
C GLU A 203 -32.04 -13.80 8.52
N ASN A 204 -31.84 -13.62 7.22
CA ASN A 204 -31.69 -14.71 6.25
C ASN A 204 -30.23 -15.11 6.06
N LYS A 205 -29.65 -15.89 7.01
CA LYS A 205 -28.38 -16.63 6.77
C LYS A 205 -28.51 -18.10 7.09
N THR A 206 -28.23 -18.92 6.09
CA THR A 206 -27.97 -20.36 6.22
C THR A 206 -26.47 -20.59 6.36
N GLY A 207 -26.01 -21.15 7.49
CA GLY A 207 -24.62 -21.53 7.73
C GLY A 207 -24.21 -21.42 9.20
N LYS A 208 -23.16 -22.15 9.59
CA LYS A 208 -22.56 -22.04 10.94
C LYS A 208 -21.69 -20.77 11.00
N SER A 209 -22.30 -19.62 11.20
CA SER A 209 -21.60 -18.36 11.46
C SER A 209 -21.81 -17.93 12.91
N HIS A 210 -20.74 -17.41 13.52
CA HIS A 210 -20.78 -16.88 14.86
C HIS A 210 -21.21 -15.39 14.80
N THR A 211 -22.25 -15.03 15.55
CA THR A 211 -22.85 -13.70 15.53
C THR A 211 -22.34 -12.82 16.68
N VAL A 212 -21.79 -11.67 16.34
CA VAL A 212 -21.24 -10.71 17.31
C VAL A 212 -21.90 -9.36 17.16
N ARG A 213 -22.41 -8.81 18.26
CA ARG A 213 -22.90 -7.43 18.33
C ARG A 213 -21.77 -6.48 18.71
N ALA A 214 -21.60 -5.40 17.93
CA ALA A 214 -20.76 -4.25 18.27
C ALA A 214 -21.65 -3.11 18.77
N LYS A 215 -21.59 -2.75 20.07
CA LYS A 215 -22.48 -1.73 20.65
C LYS A 215 -22.20 -0.32 20.13
N LEU A 216 -20.93 0.05 20.04
CA LEU A 216 -20.49 1.38 19.60
C LEU A 216 -20.17 1.40 18.11
N GLY A 217 -19.63 0.30 17.58
CA GLY A 217 -19.39 0.21 16.16
C GLY A 217 -18.30 -0.79 15.73
N VAL A 218 -18.06 -0.78 14.43
CA VAL A 218 -17.13 -1.67 13.74
C VAL A 218 -16.02 -0.85 13.09
N MET A 219 -14.77 -1.27 13.25
CA MET A 219 -13.60 -0.74 12.56
C MET A 219 -13.18 -1.67 11.43
N LEU A 220 -13.22 -1.19 10.18
CA LEU A 220 -12.68 -1.86 9.01
C LEU A 220 -11.18 -1.55 8.92
N ALA A 221 -10.34 -2.59 9.11
CA ALA A 221 -8.88 -2.52 9.04
C ALA A 221 -8.31 -3.70 8.24
N ALA A 222 -9.09 -4.18 7.25
CA ALA A 222 -8.83 -5.43 6.54
C ALA A 222 -7.71 -5.36 5.49
N GLY A 223 -7.18 -4.15 5.22
CA GLY A 223 -6.20 -3.92 4.16
C GLY A 223 -6.82 -3.89 2.77
N GLY A 224 -5.98 -3.92 1.73
CA GLY A 224 -6.39 -3.83 0.34
C GLY A 224 -6.73 -5.17 -0.31
N PHE A 225 -6.94 -5.13 -1.64
CA PHE A 225 -7.45 -6.26 -2.42
C PHE A 225 -6.47 -6.82 -3.48
N SER A 226 -5.20 -6.59 -3.31
CA SER A 226 -4.16 -6.93 -4.30
C SER A 226 -4.06 -8.43 -4.65
N ARG A 227 -4.54 -9.32 -3.77
CA ARG A 227 -4.60 -10.79 -3.97
C ARG A 227 -5.96 -11.28 -4.48
N ASP A 228 -6.95 -10.40 -4.59
CA ASP A 228 -8.24 -10.74 -5.18
C ASP A 228 -8.16 -10.64 -6.71
N ILE A 229 -7.89 -11.77 -7.37
CA ILE A 229 -7.63 -11.82 -8.81
C ILE A 229 -8.82 -11.27 -9.59
N TRP A 230 -10.03 -11.69 -9.25
CA TRP A 230 -11.24 -11.28 -9.95
C TRP A 230 -11.51 -9.78 -9.76
N PHE A 231 -11.48 -9.31 -8.50
CA PHE A 231 -11.79 -7.91 -8.18
C PHE A 231 -10.78 -6.95 -8.81
N ARG A 232 -9.47 -7.23 -8.72
CA ARG A 232 -8.43 -6.37 -9.32
C ARG A 232 -8.49 -6.30 -10.84
N GLN A 233 -8.90 -7.40 -11.53
CA GLN A 233 -9.06 -7.41 -12.99
C GLN A 233 -10.24 -6.56 -13.47
N ILE A 234 -11.32 -6.48 -12.69
CA ILE A 234 -12.42 -5.56 -12.98
C ILE A 234 -11.94 -4.11 -12.89
N GLN A 235 -11.05 -3.82 -11.94
CA GLN A 235 -10.56 -2.46 -11.71
C GLN A 235 -9.52 -2.04 -12.76
N ASP A 236 -8.63 -2.96 -13.18
CA ASP A 236 -7.61 -2.71 -14.20
C ASP A 236 -7.47 -3.95 -15.11
N PRO A 237 -8.01 -3.91 -16.35
CA PRO A 237 -7.97 -5.05 -17.26
C PRO A 237 -6.55 -5.43 -17.74
N ARG A 238 -5.54 -4.58 -17.55
CA ARG A 238 -4.14 -4.90 -17.83
C ARG A 238 -3.57 -5.93 -16.84
N VAL A 239 -4.21 -6.07 -15.68
CA VAL A 239 -3.81 -7.00 -14.64
C VAL A 239 -4.37 -8.38 -14.95
N VAL A 240 -3.53 -9.26 -15.47
CA VAL A 240 -3.88 -10.65 -15.79
C VAL A 240 -3.77 -11.56 -14.55
N PRO A 241 -4.38 -12.77 -14.56
CA PRO A 241 -4.30 -13.70 -13.42
C PRO A 241 -2.87 -14.03 -12.98
N SER A 242 -1.92 -14.08 -13.91
CA SER A 242 -0.50 -14.33 -13.66
C SER A 242 0.26 -13.15 -13.06
N THR A 243 -0.30 -11.94 -13.06
CA THR A 243 0.32 -10.78 -12.40
C THR A 243 0.37 -11.04 -10.90
N ASP A 244 1.58 -11.22 -10.37
CA ASP A 244 1.77 -11.49 -8.94
C ASP A 244 1.59 -10.23 -8.08
N SER A 245 1.48 -10.43 -6.78
CA SER A 245 1.41 -9.36 -5.79
C SER A 245 2.44 -9.59 -4.69
N THR A 246 3.05 -8.52 -4.20
CA THR A 246 3.98 -8.54 -3.07
C THR A 246 3.31 -8.83 -1.74
N ASN A 247 1.97 -8.81 -1.70
CA ASN A 247 1.19 -8.88 -0.48
C ASN A 247 0.91 -10.33 -0.04
N GLN A 248 0.59 -10.50 1.23
CA GLN A 248 0.22 -11.78 1.81
C GLN A 248 -1.15 -12.27 1.27
N PRO A 249 -1.45 -13.60 1.31
CA PRO A 249 -2.64 -14.17 0.67
C PRO A 249 -3.98 -13.62 1.17
N GLY A 250 -4.02 -13.09 2.38
CA GLY A 250 -5.24 -12.52 2.96
C GLY A 250 -5.68 -11.17 2.39
N ALA A 251 -4.89 -10.50 1.53
CA ALA A 251 -5.24 -9.20 0.96
C ALA A 251 -6.32 -9.31 -0.14
N THR A 252 -7.57 -9.56 0.26
CA THR A 252 -8.72 -9.78 -0.63
C THR A 252 -9.84 -8.77 -0.39
N ALA A 253 -10.68 -8.52 -1.40
CA ALA A 253 -11.75 -7.52 -1.39
C ALA A 253 -12.96 -7.85 -0.49
N GLY A 254 -13.00 -9.02 0.18
CA GLY A 254 -14.20 -9.49 0.85
C GLY A 254 -14.85 -8.48 1.80
N VAL A 255 -14.06 -7.84 2.68
CA VAL A 255 -14.58 -6.80 3.60
C VAL A 255 -15.01 -5.55 2.86
N LEU A 256 -14.24 -5.10 1.87
CA LEU A 256 -14.58 -3.95 1.03
C LEU A 256 -15.92 -4.16 0.30
N ILE A 257 -16.09 -5.31 -0.36
CA ILE A 257 -17.34 -5.63 -1.08
C ILE A 257 -18.55 -5.59 -0.14
N LYS A 258 -18.41 -6.13 1.09
CA LYS A 258 -19.48 -6.11 2.08
C LYS A 258 -19.79 -4.68 2.58
N ALA A 259 -18.75 -3.86 2.76
CA ALA A 259 -18.93 -2.46 3.12
C ALA A 259 -19.66 -1.67 2.00
N LEU A 260 -19.28 -1.89 0.74
CA LEU A 260 -20.00 -1.30 -0.41
C LEU A 260 -21.43 -1.79 -0.46
N GLY A 261 -21.70 -3.08 -0.16
CA GLY A 261 -23.03 -3.68 -0.12
C GLY A 261 -23.98 -3.07 0.92
N ILE A 262 -23.46 -2.48 1.99
CA ILE A 262 -24.27 -1.73 2.97
C ILE A 262 -24.26 -0.21 2.73
N GLY A 263 -23.83 0.24 1.56
CA GLY A 263 -23.93 1.62 1.09
C GLY A 263 -22.72 2.50 1.37
N ALA A 264 -21.55 1.94 1.70
CA ALA A 264 -20.33 2.73 1.78
C ALA A 264 -19.94 3.32 0.42
N ALA A 265 -19.50 4.57 0.38
CA ALA A 265 -19.07 5.23 -0.84
C ALA A 265 -17.70 4.69 -1.31
N PRO A 266 -17.56 4.23 -2.58
CA PRO A 266 -16.27 3.82 -3.13
C PRO A 266 -15.44 5.03 -3.55
N VAL A 267 -14.11 4.94 -3.37
CA VAL A 267 -13.15 5.94 -3.84
C VAL A 267 -11.99 5.25 -4.53
N GLN A 268 -11.64 5.69 -5.75
CA GLN A 268 -10.38 5.40 -6.45
C GLN A 268 -10.04 3.90 -6.61
N LEU A 269 -11.02 3.00 -6.73
CA LEU A 269 -10.82 1.54 -6.78
C LEU A 269 -9.95 1.08 -7.95
N CYS A 270 -9.94 1.82 -9.07
CA CYS A 270 -9.19 1.47 -10.29
C CYS A 270 -7.68 1.80 -10.21
N TRP A 271 -7.20 2.43 -9.15
CA TRP A 271 -5.79 2.76 -9.01
C TRP A 271 -5.04 1.69 -8.23
N LEU A 272 -4.17 0.97 -8.94
CA LEU A 272 -3.30 -0.07 -8.38
C LEU A 272 -1.85 0.40 -8.46
N GLN A 273 -1.12 0.37 -7.34
CA GLN A 273 0.30 0.64 -7.35
C GLN A 273 1.09 -0.65 -7.55
N PHE A 274 2.00 -0.59 -8.50
CA PHE A 274 2.97 -1.64 -8.76
C PHE A 274 4.31 -1.33 -8.10
N LEU A 275 5.00 -2.36 -7.63
CA LEU A 275 6.37 -2.27 -7.16
C LEU A 275 7.29 -2.70 -8.32
N PRO A 276 8.04 -1.78 -8.94
CA PRO A 276 8.82 -2.07 -10.16
C PRO A 276 10.17 -2.75 -9.88
N TYR A 277 10.43 -3.15 -8.64
CA TYR A 277 11.70 -3.70 -8.18
C TYR A 277 11.69 -5.22 -8.01
N CYS A 278 10.62 -5.89 -8.42
CA CYS A 278 10.44 -7.31 -8.18
C CYS A 278 11.10 -8.17 -9.26
N ASN A 279 11.45 -9.40 -8.90
CA ASN A 279 11.93 -10.39 -9.87
C ASN A 279 10.75 -11.28 -10.35
N PRO A 280 10.62 -11.58 -11.65
CA PRO A 280 9.54 -12.40 -12.16
C PRO A 280 9.55 -13.85 -11.67
N ASN A 281 10.73 -14.37 -11.29
CA ASN A 281 10.91 -15.75 -10.85
C ASN A 281 10.71 -15.93 -9.33
N GLU A 282 10.57 -14.85 -8.56
CA GLU A 282 10.23 -14.88 -7.14
C GLU A 282 8.72 -14.76 -6.92
N LYS A 283 8.17 -15.45 -5.95
CA LYS A 283 6.76 -15.28 -5.54
C LYS A 283 6.64 -14.22 -4.46
N GLY A 284 5.56 -13.44 -4.50
CA GLY A 284 5.29 -12.42 -3.51
C GLY A 284 6.29 -11.27 -3.55
N PHE A 285 6.70 -10.80 -2.37
CA PHE A 285 7.69 -9.73 -2.25
C PHE A 285 9.08 -10.20 -2.74
N GLY A 286 9.41 -11.48 -2.51
CA GLY A 286 10.72 -12.02 -2.84
C GLY A 286 11.82 -11.53 -1.89
N VAL A 287 13.06 -11.85 -2.24
CA VAL A 287 14.25 -11.45 -1.47
C VAL A 287 15.08 -10.37 -2.18
N SER A 288 14.86 -10.18 -3.49
CA SER A 288 15.69 -9.30 -4.33
C SER A 288 15.25 -7.85 -4.36
N VAL A 289 14.08 -7.51 -3.83
CA VAL A 289 13.48 -6.16 -3.95
C VAL A 289 14.41 -5.06 -3.43
N ASN A 290 15.01 -5.25 -2.25
CA ASN A 290 15.89 -4.23 -1.67
C ASN A 290 17.20 -4.11 -2.46
N PHE A 291 17.76 -5.23 -2.94
CA PHE A 291 18.93 -5.20 -3.84
C PHE A 291 18.60 -4.41 -5.11
N THR A 292 17.52 -4.77 -5.80
CA THR A 292 17.11 -4.12 -7.04
C THR A 292 16.87 -2.62 -6.84
N ASN A 293 16.16 -2.25 -5.77
CA ASN A 293 15.89 -0.85 -5.47
C ASN A 293 17.19 -0.09 -5.20
N HIS A 294 17.94 -0.49 -4.18
CA HIS A 294 19.05 0.32 -3.66
C HIS A 294 20.33 0.19 -4.49
N ALA A 295 20.61 -0.95 -5.11
CA ALA A 295 21.78 -1.06 -5.98
C ALA A 295 21.47 -0.62 -7.41
N CYS A 296 20.43 -1.18 -8.03
CA CYS A 296 20.25 -0.99 -9.46
C CYS A 296 19.43 0.26 -9.81
N MET A 297 18.32 0.52 -9.09
CA MET A 297 17.47 1.69 -9.38
C MET A 297 18.09 2.98 -8.83
N ASP A 298 18.57 2.96 -7.59
CA ASP A 298 19.11 4.17 -6.97
C ASP A 298 20.50 4.54 -7.50
N LEU A 299 21.35 3.59 -7.85
CA LEU A 299 22.77 3.81 -8.19
C LEU A 299 23.21 3.25 -9.54
N GLY A 300 22.63 2.13 -10.00
CA GLY A 300 22.89 1.50 -11.29
C GLY A 300 21.99 1.97 -12.43
N LEU A 301 21.63 1.08 -13.34
CA LEU A 301 20.74 1.37 -14.48
C LEU A 301 19.85 0.16 -14.84
N VAL A 302 18.78 0.43 -15.61
CA VAL A 302 17.86 -0.60 -16.11
C VAL A 302 17.77 -0.50 -17.63
N VAL A 303 17.96 -1.64 -18.31
CA VAL A 303 17.93 -1.70 -19.76
C VAL A 303 16.86 -2.65 -20.29
N ASP A 304 16.29 -2.30 -21.44
CA ASP A 304 15.51 -3.20 -22.26
C ASP A 304 16.43 -4.21 -22.94
N ARG A 305 16.17 -5.49 -22.76
CA ARG A 305 16.95 -6.60 -23.30
C ARG A 305 17.07 -6.56 -24.82
N LYS A 306 15.98 -6.24 -25.52
CA LYS A 306 15.92 -6.22 -26.98
C LYS A 306 16.72 -5.08 -27.62
N THR A 307 16.71 -3.93 -26.98
CA THR A 307 17.40 -2.74 -27.51
C THR A 307 18.76 -2.50 -26.90
N GLY A 308 19.04 -3.03 -25.71
CA GLY A 308 20.25 -2.78 -24.94
C GLY A 308 20.29 -1.37 -24.34
N LYS A 309 19.21 -0.62 -24.36
CA LYS A 309 19.15 0.78 -23.93
C LYS A 309 18.32 0.98 -22.67
N ARG A 310 18.64 2.02 -21.89
CA ARG A 310 17.74 2.56 -20.87
C ARG A 310 16.44 3.06 -21.53
N PHE A 311 15.34 3.07 -20.78
CA PHE A 311 14.02 3.42 -21.30
C PHE A 311 13.18 4.23 -20.30
N MET A 312 13.74 4.59 -19.15
CA MET A 312 13.05 5.35 -18.09
C MET A 312 14.04 6.08 -17.19
N ASP A 313 13.54 7.03 -16.40
CA ASP A 313 14.23 7.52 -15.21
C ASP A 313 14.05 6.51 -14.08
N GLU A 314 15.13 5.90 -13.61
CA GLU A 314 15.12 4.92 -12.53
C GLU A 314 14.77 5.55 -11.15
N HIS A 315 14.86 6.88 -11.01
CA HIS A 315 14.41 7.63 -9.83
C HIS A 315 12.97 8.14 -9.91
N ALA A 316 12.30 7.99 -11.05
CA ALA A 316 10.91 8.39 -11.19
C ALA A 316 9.99 7.70 -10.17
N GLY A 317 8.79 8.23 -9.98
CA GLY A 317 7.74 7.64 -9.15
C GLY A 317 7.39 6.21 -9.59
N ARG A 318 6.92 5.39 -8.66
CA ARG A 318 6.66 3.95 -8.90
C ARG A 318 5.74 3.69 -10.08
N LYS A 319 4.69 4.54 -10.24
CA LYS A 319 3.75 4.41 -11.35
C LYS A 319 4.44 4.63 -12.70
N ILE A 320 5.24 5.67 -12.82
CA ILE A 320 5.96 6.03 -14.06
C ILE A 320 6.89 4.87 -14.47
N LYS A 321 7.67 4.34 -13.52
CA LYS A 321 8.55 3.18 -13.75
C LYS A 321 7.78 1.94 -14.17
N ALA A 322 6.70 1.62 -13.46
CA ALA A 322 5.90 0.44 -13.77
C ALA A 322 5.25 0.54 -15.16
N ASP A 323 4.69 1.70 -15.52
CA ASP A 323 4.08 1.92 -16.84
C ASP A 323 5.13 1.82 -17.97
N ALA A 324 6.35 2.32 -17.76
CA ALA A 324 7.46 2.18 -18.69
C ALA A 324 7.89 0.69 -18.85
N MET A 325 7.98 -0.04 -17.72
CA MET A 325 8.30 -1.47 -17.74
C MET A 325 7.23 -2.31 -18.46
N PHE A 326 5.94 -2.05 -18.22
CA PHE A 326 4.87 -2.77 -18.92
C PHE A 326 4.93 -2.60 -20.44
N LYS A 327 5.32 -1.43 -20.93
CA LYS A 327 5.52 -1.21 -22.38
C LYS A 327 6.66 -2.05 -22.93
N VAL A 328 7.76 -2.20 -22.18
CA VAL A 328 8.93 -3.02 -22.59
C VAL A 328 8.63 -4.50 -22.49
N ILE A 329 7.98 -4.93 -21.41
CA ILE A 329 7.66 -6.35 -21.15
C ILE A 329 6.74 -6.89 -22.24
N GLY A 330 5.69 -6.15 -22.59
CA GLY A 330 4.72 -6.56 -23.62
C GLY A 330 4.12 -7.94 -23.36
N ASN A 331 3.62 -8.57 -24.42
CA ASN A 331 3.03 -9.91 -24.36
C ASN A 331 4.08 -11.04 -24.37
N ASP A 332 5.28 -10.78 -24.83
CA ASP A 332 6.38 -11.74 -25.00
C ASP A 332 7.29 -11.85 -23.77
N LYS A 333 6.89 -11.24 -22.65
CA LYS A 333 7.60 -11.29 -21.36
C LYS A 333 9.07 -10.84 -21.48
N ASN A 334 9.30 -9.78 -22.24
CA ASN A 334 10.63 -9.17 -22.38
C ASN A 334 11.01 -8.42 -21.11
N TYR A 335 11.34 -9.17 -20.04
CA TYR A 335 11.69 -8.57 -18.74
C TYR A 335 12.96 -7.72 -18.86
N PRO A 336 12.93 -6.43 -18.41
CA PRO A 336 14.11 -5.58 -18.35
C PRO A 336 15.18 -6.16 -17.43
N ILE A 337 16.43 -5.77 -17.64
CA ILE A 337 17.56 -6.17 -16.81
C ILE A 337 18.05 -4.96 -16.01
N ALA A 338 18.07 -5.11 -14.70
CA ALA A 338 18.65 -4.14 -13.78
C ALA A 338 20.12 -4.53 -13.51
N VAL A 339 21.01 -3.54 -13.58
CA VAL A 339 22.45 -3.76 -13.56
C VAL A 339 23.15 -2.81 -12.58
N CYS A 340 24.12 -3.34 -11.84
CA CYS A 340 25.04 -2.56 -11.01
C CYS A 340 26.43 -3.22 -10.98
N ASP A 341 27.37 -2.59 -10.29
CA ASP A 341 28.75 -3.08 -10.14
C ASP A 341 29.13 -3.34 -8.68
N ASP A 342 30.36 -3.79 -8.45
CA ASP A 342 30.87 -4.15 -7.14
C ASP A 342 31.05 -2.94 -6.19
N ALA A 343 31.35 -1.77 -6.75
CA ALA A 343 31.47 -0.56 -5.94
C ALA A 343 30.10 -0.14 -5.38
N ILE A 344 29.06 -0.24 -6.19
CA ILE A 344 27.66 0.01 -5.77
C ILE A 344 27.23 -1.02 -4.73
N VAL A 345 27.50 -2.31 -4.97
CA VAL A 345 27.14 -3.39 -4.03
C VAL A 345 27.80 -3.20 -2.66
N LYS A 346 29.03 -2.71 -2.62
CA LYS A 346 29.75 -2.40 -1.36
C LYS A 346 29.20 -1.15 -0.66
N ALA A 347 28.55 -0.27 -1.38
CA ALA A 347 27.99 0.98 -0.84
C ALA A 347 26.60 0.80 -0.21
N ILE A 348 25.89 -0.28 -0.52
CA ILE A 348 24.56 -0.57 0.05
C ILE A 348 24.66 -1.49 1.28
N ASN A 349 23.53 -1.65 1.98
CA ASN A 349 23.46 -2.56 3.13
C ASN A 349 23.77 -4.02 2.71
N PRO A 350 24.77 -4.68 3.31
CA PRO A 350 25.16 -6.06 2.97
C PRO A 350 24.02 -7.08 3.12
N SER A 351 23.03 -6.82 3.99
CA SER A 351 21.87 -7.70 4.16
C SER A 351 21.00 -7.81 2.90
N PHE A 352 21.06 -6.81 2.01
CA PHE A 352 20.31 -6.80 0.75
C PHE A 352 20.98 -7.63 -0.35
N VAL A 353 22.24 -8.01 -0.17
CA VAL A 353 23.08 -8.62 -1.21
C VAL A 353 23.16 -10.13 -1.07
N ARG A 354 23.39 -10.62 0.15
CA ARG A 354 23.73 -12.02 0.41
C ARG A 354 22.66 -12.99 -0.08
N LEU A 355 21.44 -12.83 0.38
CA LEU A 355 20.36 -13.79 0.09
C LEU A 355 19.96 -13.85 -1.39
N PRO A 356 19.81 -12.74 -2.13
CA PRO A 356 19.58 -12.77 -3.57
C PRO A 356 20.67 -13.48 -4.38
N LEU A 357 21.92 -13.37 -3.97
CA LEU A 357 23.06 -14.09 -4.59
C LEU A 357 23.01 -15.59 -4.28
N GLU A 358 22.81 -15.97 -3.02
CA GLU A 358 22.70 -17.38 -2.58
C GLU A 358 21.56 -18.10 -3.28
N MET A 359 20.41 -17.44 -3.44
CA MET A 359 19.24 -17.97 -4.15
C MET A 359 19.40 -17.90 -5.69
N GLY A 360 20.42 -17.25 -6.18
CA GLY A 360 20.69 -17.13 -7.61
C GLY A 360 19.68 -16.28 -8.39
N THR A 361 18.93 -15.39 -7.72
CA THR A 361 18.06 -14.42 -8.40
C THR A 361 18.86 -13.25 -8.96
N VAL A 362 19.90 -12.83 -8.24
CA VAL A 362 20.96 -11.94 -8.74
C VAL A 362 22.12 -12.77 -9.27
N LYS A 363 22.60 -12.45 -10.44
CA LYS A 363 23.75 -13.12 -11.08
C LYS A 363 24.97 -12.21 -11.10
N LYS A 364 26.15 -12.79 -10.92
CA LYS A 364 27.44 -12.12 -10.86
C LYS A 364 28.29 -12.48 -12.09
N PHE A 365 28.96 -11.50 -12.67
CA PHE A 365 29.75 -11.62 -13.88
C PHE A 365 31.06 -10.83 -13.81
N ASP A 366 32.11 -11.36 -14.41
CA ASP A 366 33.41 -10.67 -14.44
C ASP A 366 33.43 -9.55 -15.49
N THR A 367 32.57 -9.64 -16.54
CA THR A 367 32.51 -8.63 -17.60
C THR A 367 31.05 -8.28 -17.95
N LEU A 368 30.85 -7.10 -18.55
CA LEU A 368 29.55 -6.66 -19.06
C LEU A 368 29.10 -7.50 -20.28
N GLU A 369 30.05 -7.99 -21.08
CA GLU A 369 29.79 -8.88 -22.22
C GLU A 369 29.22 -10.22 -21.75
N ALA A 370 29.80 -10.80 -20.70
CA ALA A 370 29.29 -12.03 -20.09
C ALA A 370 27.88 -11.85 -19.54
N LEU A 371 27.59 -10.70 -18.89
CA LEU A 371 26.26 -10.32 -18.41
C LEU A 371 25.28 -10.19 -19.59
N ALA A 372 25.66 -9.45 -20.63
CA ALA A 372 24.83 -9.25 -21.81
C ALA A 372 24.48 -10.58 -22.49
N LYS A 373 25.46 -11.46 -22.66
CA LYS A 373 25.26 -12.81 -23.22
C LYS A 373 24.31 -13.65 -22.38
N HIS A 374 24.46 -13.65 -21.05
CA HIS A 374 23.62 -14.45 -20.15
C HIS A 374 22.16 -14.04 -20.21
N PHE A 375 21.88 -12.75 -20.21
CA PHE A 375 20.51 -12.22 -20.25
C PHE A 375 19.96 -12.02 -21.67
N GLY A 376 20.74 -12.28 -22.71
CA GLY A 376 20.32 -12.07 -24.10
C GLY A 376 20.12 -10.59 -24.44
N ILE A 377 20.93 -9.69 -23.87
CA ILE A 377 20.88 -8.26 -24.15
C ILE A 377 21.64 -7.98 -25.45
N LYS A 378 21.14 -7.06 -26.28
CA LYS A 378 21.85 -6.58 -27.48
C LYS A 378 23.18 -5.93 -27.08
N GLN A 379 24.27 -6.71 -27.16
CA GLN A 379 25.55 -6.44 -26.51
C GLN A 379 26.15 -5.08 -26.83
N ASP A 380 26.37 -4.76 -28.13
CA ASP A 380 27.04 -3.51 -28.52
C ASP A 380 26.28 -2.27 -28.06
N ALA A 381 24.94 -2.30 -28.18
CA ALA A 381 24.09 -1.22 -27.72
C ALA A 381 24.13 -1.08 -26.19
N PHE A 382 24.18 -2.20 -25.46
CA PHE A 382 24.28 -2.21 -24.00
C PHE A 382 25.60 -1.64 -23.50
N LEU A 383 26.72 -2.05 -24.07
CA LEU A 383 28.04 -1.52 -23.70
C LEU A 383 28.14 -0.01 -23.96
N ALA A 384 27.59 0.44 -25.11
CA ALA A 384 27.50 1.87 -25.40
C ALA A 384 26.60 2.62 -24.41
N GLU A 385 25.49 2.03 -23.99
CA GLU A 385 24.58 2.63 -23.02
C GLU A 385 25.19 2.74 -21.64
N VAL A 386 25.87 1.70 -21.13
CA VAL A 386 26.60 1.74 -19.86
C VAL A 386 27.67 2.83 -19.89
N LYS A 387 28.46 2.92 -20.97
CA LYS A 387 29.48 3.98 -21.14
C LYS A 387 28.83 5.38 -21.10
N LYS A 388 27.69 5.55 -21.76
CA LYS A 388 26.95 6.81 -21.78
C LYS A 388 26.44 7.16 -20.38
N PHE A 389 25.81 6.22 -19.67
CA PHE A 389 25.36 6.41 -18.29
C PHE A 389 26.51 6.80 -17.35
N ASN A 390 27.65 6.12 -17.43
CA ASN A 390 28.83 6.45 -16.64
C ASN A 390 29.34 7.88 -16.90
N ASN A 391 29.27 8.35 -18.15
CA ASN A 391 29.59 9.75 -18.47
C ASN A 391 28.58 10.73 -17.83
N PHE A 392 27.29 10.43 -17.84
CA PHE A 392 26.30 11.24 -17.16
C PHE A 392 26.54 11.32 -15.65
N VAL A 393 26.93 10.21 -15.02
CA VAL A 393 27.30 10.21 -13.59
C VAL A 393 28.48 11.14 -13.33
N LYS A 394 29.54 11.11 -14.18
CA LYS A 394 30.70 12.00 -14.09
C LYS A 394 30.34 13.46 -14.32
N GLU A 395 29.48 13.74 -15.27
CA GLU A 395 29.00 15.09 -15.60
C GLU A 395 27.98 15.60 -14.58
N GLY A 396 27.36 14.72 -13.76
CA GLY A 396 26.30 15.05 -12.82
C GLY A 396 24.94 15.36 -13.48
N THR A 397 24.80 15.06 -14.78
CA THR A 397 23.59 15.41 -15.57
C THR A 397 23.20 14.26 -16.49
N ASP A 398 22.00 13.70 -16.31
CA ASP A 398 21.36 12.75 -17.22
C ASP A 398 20.59 13.51 -18.31
N LYS A 399 21.12 13.50 -19.53
CA LYS A 399 20.52 14.22 -20.67
C LYS A 399 19.36 13.44 -21.32
N ASP A 400 19.21 12.14 -21.04
CA ASP A 400 18.20 11.29 -21.66
C ASP A 400 16.87 11.29 -20.85
N PHE A 401 16.96 11.13 -19.54
CA PHE A 401 15.79 10.95 -18.67
C PHE A 401 15.73 11.96 -17.53
N HIS A 402 16.68 12.87 -17.42
CA HIS A 402 16.77 13.89 -16.37
C HIS A 402 16.81 13.33 -14.95
N ARG A 403 17.36 12.09 -14.80
CA ARG A 403 17.55 11.45 -13.51
C ARG A 403 18.44 12.31 -12.60
N ILE A 404 18.06 12.38 -11.33
CA ILE A 404 18.83 13.11 -10.32
C ILE A 404 20.07 12.31 -9.93
N LEU A 405 21.24 12.64 -10.48
CA LEU A 405 22.48 11.91 -10.29
C LEU A 405 23.29 12.32 -9.03
N LYS A 406 22.89 13.39 -8.32
CA LYS A 406 23.59 13.81 -7.08
C LYS A 406 23.66 12.73 -6.00
N PHE A 407 22.73 11.78 -6.02
CA PHE A 407 22.69 10.67 -5.07
C PHE A 407 23.64 9.52 -5.44
N ASN A 408 24.13 9.46 -6.66
CA ASN A 408 25.12 8.46 -7.08
C ASN A 408 26.48 8.65 -6.39
N LYS A 409 26.77 9.86 -5.88
CA LYS A 409 28.04 10.18 -5.19
C LYS A 409 29.28 9.71 -5.97
N GLY A 410 29.23 9.79 -7.30
CA GLY A 410 30.28 9.32 -8.18
C GLY A 410 30.35 7.81 -8.41
N LEU A 411 29.41 7.02 -7.87
CA LEU A 411 29.29 5.61 -8.17
C LEU A 411 28.69 5.41 -9.56
N ASP A 412 29.41 4.71 -10.41
CA ASP A 412 29.02 4.36 -11.77
C ASP A 412 29.11 2.84 -11.98
N VAL A 413 28.79 2.33 -13.16
CA VAL A 413 28.85 0.90 -13.46
C VAL A 413 30.13 0.59 -14.26
N SER A 414 31.29 0.61 -13.59
CA SER A 414 32.60 0.46 -14.23
C SER A 414 33.54 -0.56 -13.56
N LYS A 415 33.23 -0.99 -12.32
CA LYS A 415 34.14 -1.83 -11.52
C LYS A 415 33.64 -3.27 -11.40
N PRO A 416 34.29 -4.26 -12.08
CA PRO A 416 33.90 -5.65 -11.91
C PRO A 416 34.07 -6.14 -10.46
N PRO A 417 33.34 -7.18 -10.06
CA PRO A 417 32.33 -7.88 -10.83
C PRO A 417 31.03 -7.06 -11.02
N PHE A 418 30.29 -7.39 -12.08
CA PHE A 418 29.00 -6.81 -12.41
C PHE A 418 27.86 -7.72 -11.96
N TYR A 419 26.74 -7.12 -11.61
CA TYR A 419 25.55 -7.85 -11.13
C TYR A 419 24.36 -7.51 -11.99
N GLY A 420 23.56 -8.55 -12.31
CA GLY A 420 22.36 -8.39 -13.12
C GLY A 420 21.19 -9.19 -12.57
N ILE A 421 19.97 -8.64 -12.77
CA ILE A 421 18.71 -9.26 -12.35
C ILE A 421 17.58 -8.87 -13.31
N GLU A 422 16.71 -9.85 -13.63
CA GLU A 422 15.46 -9.57 -14.33
C GLU A 422 14.48 -8.85 -13.38
N VAL A 423 13.77 -7.83 -13.91
CA VAL A 423 12.81 -7.06 -13.13
C VAL A 423 11.44 -7.00 -13.76
N CYS A 424 10.41 -6.99 -12.92
CA CYS A 424 9.02 -6.81 -13.33
C CYS A 424 8.21 -6.07 -12.26
N PRO A 425 7.16 -5.34 -12.66
CA PRO A 425 6.20 -4.79 -11.71
C PRO A 425 5.32 -5.89 -11.11
N LYS A 426 5.12 -5.85 -9.77
CA LYS A 426 4.09 -6.65 -9.08
C LYS A 426 3.14 -5.74 -8.33
N ILE A 427 1.88 -6.13 -8.18
CA ILE A 427 0.91 -5.33 -7.42
C ILE A 427 1.37 -5.25 -5.97
N HIS A 428 1.43 -4.02 -5.45
CA HIS A 428 1.99 -3.76 -4.13
C HIS A 428 1.00 -3.08 -3.18
N HIS A 429 0.14 -2.20 -3.70
CA HIS A 429 -0.82 -1.45 -2.91
C HIS A 429 -2.05 -1.13 -3.75
N THR A 430 -3.23 -1.12 -3.14
CA THR A 430 -4.48 -0.68 -3.77
C THR A 430 -4.84 0.69 -3.20
N MET A 431 -4.96 1.70 -4.08
CA MET A 431 -5.15 3.10 -3.64
C MET A 431 -6.57 3.36 -3.17
N GLY A 432 -7.52 2.59 -3.71
CA GLY A 432 -8.94 2.78 -3.46
C GLY A 432 -9.50 1.89 -2.37
N GLY A 433 -10.66 2.32 -1.87
CA GLY A 433 -11.39 1.64 -0.82
C GLY A 433 -12.68 2.37 -0.49
N VAL A 434 -13.14 2.30 0.75
CA VAL A 434 -14.28 3.08 1.22
C VAL A 434 -13.88 4.52 1.51
N MET A 435 -14.78 5.47 1.26
CA MET A 435 -14.61 6.88 1.62
C MET A 435 -14.68 7.06 3.13
N ILE A 436 -13.76 7.84 3.69
CA ILE A 436 -13.78 8.25 5.10
C ILE A 436 -13.69 9.77 5.25
N ASN A 437 -14.09 10.26 6.42
CA ASN A 437 -13.82 11.63 6.84
C ASN A 437 -12.61 11.71 7.80
N ASN A 438 -12.30 12.92 8.28
CA ASN A 438 -11.17 13.17 9.18
C ASN A 438 -11.28 12.45 10.55
N ASN A 439 -12.47 11.97 10.92
CA ASN A 439 -12.74 11.17 12.10
C ASN A 439 -12.69 9.66 11.85
N ALA A 440 -12.19 9.22 10.68
CA ALA A 440 -12.18 7.83 10.23
C ALA A 440 -13.57 7.18 10.06
N GLN A 441 -14.66 7.97 10.03
CA GLN A 441 -16.02 7.47 9.81
C GLN A 441 -16.23 7.18 8.33
N VAL A 442 -16.82 6.03 8.01
CA VAL A 442 -17.16 5.64 6.64
C VAL A 442 -18.36 6.46 6.15
N ILE A 443 -18.26 6.98 4.95
CA ILE A 443 -19.28 7.84 4.33
C ILE A 443 -20.24 7.01 3.48
N SER A 444 -21.53 7.29 3.58
CA SER A 444 -22.58 6.68 2.75
C SER A 444 -22.57 7.26 1.33
N ALA A 445 -22.66 6.40 0.33
CA ALA A 445 -22.79 6.79 -1.07
C ALA A 445 -24.13 7.48 -1.40
N THR A 446 -25.16 7.23 -0.60
CA THR A 446 -26.53 7.74 -0.86
C THR A 446 -26.84 9.00 -0.07
N THR A 447 -26.44 9.05 1.22
CA THR A 447 -26.76 10.19 2.08
C THR A 447 -25.63 11.20 2.20
N HIS A 448 -24.40 10.84 1.76
CA HIS A 448 -23.17 11.61 1.89
C HIS A 448 -22.80 11.93 3.35
N ALA A 449 -23.48 11.31 4.30
CA ALA A 449 -23.24 11.41 5.73
C ALA A 449 -22.49 10.17 6.26
N PRO A 450 -21.86 10.25 7.46
CA PRO A 450 -21.26 9.09 8.08
C PRO A 450 -22.27 7.96 8.34
N ILE A 451 -21.90 6.72 7.98
CA ILE A 451 -22.64 5.53 8.37
C ILE A 451 -22.41 5.32 9.87
N LYS A 452 -23.49 5.40 10.66
CA LYS A 452 -23.44 5.34 12.12
C LYS A 452 -22.74 4.05 12.60
N GLY A 453 -21.72 4.21 13.44
CA GLY A 453 -20.98 3.08 14.01
C GLY A 453 -20.03 2.39 13.06
N LEU A 454 -19.80 2.88 11.84
CA LEU A 454 -18.86 2.28 10.89
C LEU A 454 -17.65 3.18 10.68
N TYR A 455 -16.47 2.64 10.97
CA TYR A 455 -15.17 3.31 10.85
C TYR A 455 -14.24 2.51 9.95
N ALA A 456 -13.27 3.17 9.33
CA ALA A 456 -12.24 2.50 8.52
C ALA A 456 -10.90 3.24 8.57
N GLY A 457 -9.80 2.51 8.33
CA GLY A 457 -8.46 3.09 8.24
C GLY A 457 -7.44 2.17 7.57
N GLY A 458 -6.43 2.76 6.96
CA GLY A 458 -5.40 2.08 6.17
C GLY A 458 -5.92 1.65 4.79
N GLU A 459 -5.29 0.66 4.18
CA GLU A 459 -5.46 0.29 2.76
C GLU A 459 -6.89 -0.14 2.35
N VAL A 460 -7.81 -0.33 3.30
CA VAL A 460 -9.24 -0.56 3.00
C VAL A 460 -9.98 0.73 2.65
N THR A 461 -9.36 1.89 2.90
CA THR A 461 -9.90 3.22 2.59
C THR A 461 -9.32 3.77 1.29
N GLY A 462 -10.05 4.68 0.63
CA GLY A 462 -9.59 5.43 -0.53
C GLY A 462 -9.46 6.92 -0.25
N GLY A 463 -8.79 7.63 -1.17
CA GLY A 463 -8.65 9.08 -1.15
C GLY A 463 -7.32 9.61 -0.60
N VAL A 464 -6.67 8.93 0.32
CA VAL A 464 -5.40 9.40 0.90
C VAL A 464 -4.28 9.51 -0.13
N HIS A 465 -4.16 8.50 -1.00
CA HIS A 465 -2.96 8.32 -1.83
C HIS A 465 -3.13 8.74 -3.29
N GLY A 466 -4.32 9.10 -3.74
CA GLY A 466 -4.56 9.44 -5.13
C GLY A 466 -4.26 8.29 -6.08
N ALA A 467 -3.61 8.58 -7.21
CA ALA A 467 -3.28 7.59 -8.24
C ALA A 467 -2.03 6.74 -7.91
N SER A 468 -1.14 7.26 -7.07
CA SER A 468 0.12 6.61 -6.67
C SER A 468 0.50 7.06 -5.26
N ARG A 469 0.88 6.10 -4.44
CA ARG A 469 1.24 6.36 -3.06
C ARG A 469 2.70 6.77 -2.91
N LEU A 470 2.95 7.95 -2.38
CA LEU A 470 4.28 8.42 -1.98
C LEU A 470 4.93 7.43 -0.98
N GLY A 471 6.21 7.16 -1.12
CA GLY A 471 6.96 6.24 -0.25
C GLY A 471 6.69 6.51 1.23
N THR A 472 6.68 5.47 2.07
CA THR A 472 6.54 5.55 3.55
C THR A 472 5.23 6.13 4.12
N VAL A 473 4.34 6.72 3.29
CA VAL A 473 3.09 7.34 3.74
C VAL A 473 2.00 6.33 4.14
N ALA A 474 1.97 5.11 3.57
CA ALA A 474 0.94 4.12 3.94
C ALA A 474 1.02 3.66 5.42
N VAL A 475 2.21 3.68 6.02
CA VAL A 475 2.39 3.28 7.43
C VAL A 475 1.77 4.31 8.34
N ILE A 476 2.07 5.61 8.11
CA ILE A 476 1.52 6.69 8.92
C ILE A 476 0.01 6.85 8.72
N ASP A 477 -0.49 6.69 7.48
CA ASP A 477 -1.91 6.68 7.18
C ASP A 477 -2.66 5.64 8.02
N ALA A 478 -2.26 4.38 7.91
CA ALA A 478 -2.94 3.29 8.60
C ALA A 478 -2.90 3.43 10.14
N LEU A 479 -1.74 3.82 10.69
CA LEU A 479 -1.60 4.05 12.12
C LEU A 479 -2.45 5.24 12.60
N THR A 480 -2.45 6.34 11.84
CA THR A 480 -3.16 7.58 12.21
C THR A 480 -4.67 7.39 12.21
N PHE A 481 -5.26 6.87 11.12
CA PHE A 481 -6.71 6.68 11.08
C PHE A 481 -7.17 5.54 12.00
N GLY A 482 -6.33 4.52 12.23
CA GLY A 482 -6.59 3.53 13.28
C GLY A 482 -6.63 4.16 14.67
N MET A 483 -5.66 5.02 15.00
CA MET A 483 -5.60 5.76 16.25
C MET A 483 -6.83 6.66 16.42
N ILE A 484 -7.19 7.44 15.39
CA ILE A 484 -8.36 8.32 15.38
C ILE A 484 -9.65 7.54 15.64
N ALA A 485 -9.87 6.42 14.94
CA ALA A 485 -11.06 5.58 15.14
C ALA A 485 -11.17 5.09 16.59
N GLY A 486 -10.05 4.62 17.17
CA GLY A 486 -10.02 4.21 18.57
C GLY A 486 -10.33 5.34 19.55
N GLU A 487 -9.88 6.58 19.27
CA GLU A 487 -10.20 7.78 20.04
C GLU A 487 -11.69 8.18 19.91
N GLN A 488 -12.29 8.02 18.71
CA GLN A 488 -13.73 8.25 18.54
C GLN A 488 -14.56 7.27 19.38
N PHE A 489 -14.22 5.97 19.36
CA PHE A 489 -14.88 4.99 20.21
C PHE A 489 -14.71 5.31 21.71
N ALA A 490 -13.53 5.73 22.13
CA ALA A 490 -13.29 6.14 23.52
C ALA A 490 -14.19 7.30 23.98
N LYS A 491 -14.40 8.30 23.11
CA LYS A 491 -15.31 9.44 23.38
C LYS A 491 -16.79 9.02 23.51
N MET A 492 -17.21 7.93 22.84
CA MET A 492 -18.61 7.46 22.93
C MET A 492 -18.91 6.76 24.27
N LYS A 493 -17.89 6.35 25.01
CA LYS A 493 -18.04 5.74 26.33
C LYS A 493 -18.25 6.80 27.43
N ALA A 494 -17.67 7.98 27.23
CA ALA A 494 -17.78 9.12 28.18
C ALA A 494 -19.15 9.80 28.08
#